data_5fe4044a2ccc70334d8f235239f44236
#
_entry.id   5fe4044a2ccc70334d8f235239f44236
#
_cell.length_a   1.000
_cell.length_b   1.000
_cell.length_c   1.000
_cell.angle_alpha   90.00
_cell.angle_beta   90.00
_cell.angle_gamma   90.00
#
_symmetry.space_group_name_H-M   'P 1'
#
loop_
_entity.id
_entity.type
_entity.pdbx_description
1 polymer ?
#
loop_
_entity_poly.entity_id
_entity_poly.type
_entity_poly.pdbx_seq_one_letter_code
_entity_poly.pdbx_strand_id
1 'polypeptide(L)'
;MAKKLTDSTAVSMLADTDSLIGNFGGTIGQVTIPNLRNALNMNDEQVLNDIAFYIDVNKASSKGSTRVDVGGNLGMIDTLFGMRQGVLMNENGQYVPLNRDDHRYTEDGTLIYDESTGKLLSAYEHLDMMMILPKYYGRVQLVSTGSSTIERSWFSLVPIPGGYEIPKQVVGIYKATNVSSAMRSLPGYVSDNSKSINSFWNLAQVRSNNHGLANCDFRDWLLFYMMATYGWRDSQSCKTSDGTLVWGVGLDGTESTDSGESTNAVGFTRQRDIKHGACISLGINDGKAAVTDSIGNTCHSVNVAGFENPWGQRWEMVQGYCVVDTTVYRWRHNWMPSTDSTITVGGSSQAYVSSAVFDNVEHVELTRPTSSGYRMNIISGKDGQGTYMFQHSTLNGVSYGDSYGYSSNGQLVQFGGLSLYGAVCGLACVDSAVAWSSADSSFSARLAYYGGTERVTLKQLLK
;
A
#
# COMPACT_ATOMS: atom_id res chain seq x y z
N MET A 1 9.68 -14.62 39.35
CA MET A 1 10.24 -13.57 38.50
C MET A 1 10.49 -14.03 37.06
N ALA A 2 11.05 -15.19 36.81
CA ALA A 2 11.25 -15.71 35.43
C ALA A 2 9.94 -15.78 34.62
N LYS A 3 8.80 -16.06 35.25
CA LYS A 3 7.48 -16.09 34.58
C LYS A 3 6.98 -14.72 34.07
N LYS A 4 7.45 -13.59 34.63
CA LYS A 4 7.07 -12.23 34.15
C LYS A 4 7.98 -11.70 33.03
N LEU A 5 9.21 -12.21 32.93
CA LEU A 5 10.13 -11.86 31.87
C LEU A 5 9.89 -12.68 30.59
N THR A 6 9.20 -13.80 30.70
CA THR A 6 8.73 -14.59 29.54
C THR A 6 7.34 -14.15 29.05
N ASP A 7 6.73 -13.14 29.69
CA ASP A 7 5.56 -12.47 29.11
C ASP A 7 6.04 -11.65 27.92
N SER A 8 5.86 -12.21 26.74
CA SER A 8 6.35 -11.70 25.45
C SER A 8 6.00 -10.22 25.21
N THR A 9 4.93 -9.75 25.80
CA THR A 9 4.47 -8.37 25.72
C THR A 9 5.44 -7.37 26.37
N ALA A 10 6.17 -7.75 27.40
CA ALA A 10 7.09 -6.85 28.10
C ALA A 10 8.47 -6.72 27.40
N VAL A 11 8.91 -7.80 26.71
CA VAL A 11 10.20 -7.84 26.01
C VAL A 11 10.09 -7.24 24.61
N SER A 12 8.90 -7.28 24.00
CA SER A 12 8.63 -6.80 22.65
C SER A 12 8.63 -5.28 22.49
N MET A 13 8.69 -4.50 23.57
CA MET A 13 8.58 -3.05 23.53
C MET A 13 9.93 -2.30 23.56
N LEU A 14 11.06 -3.00 23.53
CA LEU A 14 12.38 -2.40 23.76
C LEU A 14 13.29 -2.49 22.54
N ALA A 15 13.85 -1.37 22.12
CA ALA A 15 14.93 -1.33 21.13
C ALA A 15 16.26 -1.82 21.73
N ASP A 16 17.24 -2.17 20.90
CA ASP A 16 18.57 -2.64 21.35
C ASP A 16 19.34 -1.62 22.21
N THR A 17 18.98 -0.35 22.08
CA THR A 17 19.55 0.75 22.88
C THR A 17 18.80 0.98 24.19
N ASP A 18 17.65 0.36 24.35
CA ASP A 18 16.81 0.54 25.53
C ASP A 18 17.31 -0.34 26.69
N SER A 19 16.82 -0.01 27.85
CA SER A 19 17.14 -0.77 29.06
C SER A 19 15.88 -1.00 29.89
N LEU A 20 15.82 -2.15 30.47
CA LEU A 20 14.76 -2.54 31.39
C LEU A 20 15.17 -2.16 32.81
N ILE A 21 14.37 -1.35 33.47
CA ILE A 21 14.53 -1.09 34.91
C ILE A 21 13.62 -2.07 35.65
N GLY A 22 14.22 -2.89 36.46
CA GLY A 22 13.48 -3.90 37.21
C GLY A 22 14.14 -4.31 38.52
N ASN A 23 13.40 -5.01 39.32
CA ASN A 23 13.91 -5.59 40.57
C ASN A 23 14.40 -7.02 40.28
N PHE A 24 15.70 -7.19 40.17
CA PHE A 24 16.37 -8.46 39.94
C PHE A 24 16.96 -8.98 41.28
N GLY A 25 16.28 -9.94 41.89
CA GLY A 25 16.76 -10.54 43.12
C GLY A 25 16.84 -9.59 44.33
N GLY A 26 15.92 -8.60 44.41
CA GLY A 26 15.88 -7.62 45.50
C GLY A 26 16.70 -6.35 45.24
N THR A 27 17.39 -6.24 44.12
CA THR A 27 18.12 -5.04 43.70
C THR A 27 17.46 -4.39 42.50
N ILE A 28 17.21 -3.08 42.57
CA ILE A 28 16.74 -2.31 41.42
C ILE A 28 17.95 -2.11 40.49
N GLY A 29 17.84 -2.60 39.29
CA GLY A 29 18.92 -2.55 38.30
C GLY A 29 18.40 -2.27 36.90
N GLN A 30 19.31 -1.92 36.02
CA GLN A 30 19.09 -1.68 34.58
C GLN A 30 19.77 -2.81 33.79
N VAL A 31 19.02 -3.44 32.90
CA VAL A 31 19.54 -4.48 31.99
C VAL A 31 19.31 -4.04 30.57
N THR A 32 20.36 -4.00 29.77
CA THR A 32 20.24 -3.69 28.33
C THR A 32 19.68 -4.90 27.58
N ILE A 33 19.02 -4.67 26.46
CA ILE A 33 18.45 -5.73 25.63
C ILE A 33 19.49 -6.78 25.22
N PRO A 34 20.73 -6.43 24.80
CA PRO A 34 21.77 -7.43 24.53
C PRO A 34 22.09 -8.31 25.74
N ASN A 35 22.15 -7.73 26.94
CA ASN A 35 22.40 -8.50 28.18
C ASN A 35 21.23 -9.42 28.53
N LEU A 36 20.00 -8.97 28.28
CA LEU A 36 18.79 -9.78 28.48
C LEU A 36 18.77 -10.98 27.51
N ARG A 37 19.09 -10.76 26.25
CA ARG A 37 19.23 -11.82 25.23
C ARG A 37 20.25 -12.87 25.65
N ASN A 38 21.43 -12.43 26.08
CA ASN A 38 22.50 -13.33 26.56
C ASN A 38 22.05 -14.12 27.80
N ALA A 39 21.36 -13.45 28.74
CA ALA A 39 20.85 -14.10 29.96
C ALA A 39 19.75 -15.13 29.66
N LEU A 40 18.99 -14.95 28.59
CA LEU A 40 17.94 -15.88 28.15
C LEU A 40 18.47 -16.93 27.15
N ASN A 41 19.73 -16.87 26.75
CA ASN A 41 20.31 -17.70 25.68
C ASN A 41 19.53 -17.59 24.33
N MET A 42 18.91 -16.44 24.07
CA MET A 42 18.16 -16.22 22.84
C MET A 42 19.08 -15.66 21.74
N ASN A 43 19.04 -16.24 20.56
CA ASN A 43 19.65 -15.66 19.39
C ASN A 43 18.72 -14.62 18.71
N ASP A 44 19.24 -13.82 17.80
CA ASP A 44 18.45 -12.79 17.10
C ASP A 44 17.24 -13.34 16.38
N GLU A 45 17.34 -14.55 15.84
CA GLU A 45 16.22 -15.20 15.13
C GLU A 45 15.11 -15.62 16.10
N GLN A 46 15.45 -16.11 17.28
CA GLN A 46 14.44 -16.43 18.32
C GLN A 46 13.71 -15.17 18.76
N VAL A 47 14.43 -14.08 19.01
CA VAL A 47 13.80 -12.80 19.36
C VAL A 47 12.88 -12.31 18.24
N LEU A 48 13.35 -12.37 16.98
CA LEU A 48 12.54 -11.97 15.83
C LEU A 48 11.26 -12.80 15.72
N ASN A 49 11.33 -14.12 15.91
CA ASN A 49 10.16 -14.99 15.85
C ASN A 49 9.11 -14.67 16.94
N ASP A 50 9.53 -14.10 18.06
CA ASP A 50 8.61 -13.72 19.15
C ASP A 50 7.93 -12.37 18.93
N ILE A 51 8.64 -11.40 18.32
CA ILE A 51 8.17 -10.00 18.22
C ILE A 51 7.76 -9.58 16.80
N ALA A 52 7.99 -10.43 15.81
CA ALA A 52 7.75 -10.14 14.40
C ALA A 52 7.18 -11.36 13.67
N PHE A 53 6.39 -11.13 12.64
CA PHE A 53 6.09 -12.14 11.63
C PHE A 53 6.97 -11.93 10.40
N TYR A 54 7.07 -12.95 9.55
CA TYR A 54 7.79 -12.85 8.29
C TYR A 54 7.00 -13.44 7.12
N ILE A 55 7.36 -12.97 5.92
CA ILE A 55 6.89 -13.51 4.65
C ILE A 55 8.11 -14.01 3.90
N ASP A 56 8.08 -15.27 3.49
CA ASP A 56 9.13 -15.94 2.73
C ASP A 56 8.72 -16.10 1.26
N VAL A 57 9.55 -15.56 0.36
CA VAL A 57 9.40 -15.71 -1.08
C VAL A 57 10.58 -16.51 -1.62
N ASN A 58 10.30 -17.73 -2.11
CA ASN A 58 11.33 -18.60 -2.66
C ASN A 58 11.70 -18.18 -4.09
N LYS A 59 12.96 -17.76 -4.29
CA LYS A 59 13.50 -17.36 -5.59
C LYS A 59 13.71 -18.52 -6.56
N ALA A 60 13.91 -19.73 -6.06
CA ALA A 60 14.23 -20.90 -6.87
C ALA A 60 13.01 -21.75 -7.24
N SER A 61 11.81 -21.36 -6.85
CA SER A 61 10.60 -22.11 -7.14
C SER A 61 10.31 -22.08 -8.64
N SER A 62 10.58 -23.22 -9.29
CA SER A 62 10.19 -23.49 -10.68
C SER A 62 8.67 -23.60 -10.88
N LYS A 63 7.96 -23.79 -9.78
CA LYS A 63 6.52 -23.64 -9.74
C LYS A 63 6.27 -22.22 -9.37
N GLY A 64 6.20 -21.32 -10.31
CA GLY A 64 5.82 -19.95 -10.06
C GLY A 64 4.73 -19.88 -9.03
N SER A 65 5.14 -20.10 -7.83
CA SER A 65 4.22 -20.22 -6.73
C SER A 65 3.64 -18.83 -6.51
N THR A 66 2.38 -18.70 -6.83
CA THR A 66 1.57 -17.55 -6.39
C THR A 66 1.46 -17.53 -4.86
N ARG A 67 1.98 -18.57 -4.20
CA ARG A 67 1.99 -18.73 -2.74
C ARG A 67 3.27 -18.19 -2.13
N VAL A 68 3.16 -17.75 -0.90
CA VAL A 68 4.27 -17.40 0.00
C VAL A 68 4.09 -18.16 1.32
N ASP A 69 5.19 -18.38 2.02
CA ASP A 69 5.15 -18.91 3.37
C ASP A 69 5.15 -17.75 4.37
N VAL A 70 4.40 -17.91 5.45
CA VAL A 70 4.28 -16.92 6.52
C VAL A 70 4.60 -17.60 7.84
N GLY A 71 5.40 -16.97 8.68
CA GLY A 71 5.83 -17.55 9.95
C GLY A 71 6.21 -16.50 10.99
N GLY A 72 6.84 -16.93 12.09
CA GLY A 72 7.11 -16.10 13.25
C GLY A 72 5.86 -15.90 14.10
N ASN A 73 5.70 -14.72 14.69
CA ASN A 73 4.54 -14.38 15.53
C ASN A 73 3.31 -14.07 14.68
N LEU A 74 2.54 -15.06 14.30
CA LEU A 74 1.35 -14.90 13.44
C LEU A 74 0.28 -14.01 14.06
N GLY A 75 0.17 -13.92 15.39
CA GLY A 75 -0.74 -12.99 16.05
C GLY A 75 -0.43 -11.50 15.79
N MET A 76 0.81 -11.21 15.38
CA MET A 76 1.22 -9.87 14.97
C MET A 76 0.58 -9.44 13.66
N ILE A 77 0.23 -10.37 12.77
CA ILE A 77 -0.43 -10.09 11.49
C ILE A 77 -1.77 -9.41 11.75
N ASP A 78 -2.63 -10.04 12.54
CA ASP A 78 -3.94 -9.49 12.87
C ASP A 78 -3.81 -8.17 13.65
N THR A 79 -2.80 -8.07 14.53
CA THR A 79 -2.54 -6.85 15.28
C THR A 79 -2.11 -5.72 14.37
N LEU A 80 -1.07 -5.91 13.55
CA LEU A 80 -0.53 -4.86 12.66
C LEU A 80 -1.58 -4.39 11.65
N PHE A 81 -2.16 -5.32 10.91
CA PHE A 81 -3.12 -4.96 9.88
C PHE A 81 -4.49 -4.59 10.47
N GLY A 82 -4.83 -5.11 11.66
CA GLY A 82 -6.02 -4.72 12.40
C GLY A 82 -6.02 -3.29 12.93
N MET A 83 -4.86 -2.64 13.06
CA MET A 83 -4.75 -1.26 13.53
C MET A 83 -5.15 -0.21 12.47
N ARG A 84 -5.34 -0.60 11.21
CA ARG A 84 -5.82 0.35 10.19
C ARG A 84 -7.19 0.90 10.56
N GLN A 85 -7.42 2.18 10.29
CA GLN A 85 -8.66 2.87 10.66
C GLN A 85 -9.15 3.76 9.53
N GLY A 86 -10.35 3.49 9.03
CA GLY A 86 -11.08 4.41 8.16
C GLY A 86 -11.49 5.66 8.93
N VAL A 87 -11.35 6.82 8.32
CA VAL A 87 -11.63 8.11 8.97
C VAL A 87 -12.31 9.08 8.00
N LEU A 88 -13.13 9.95 8.55
CA LEU A 88 -13.61 11.16 7.89
C LEU A 88 -12.73 12.31 8.35
N MET A 89 -12.04 13.00 7.44
CA MET A 89 -10.95 13.93 7.75
C MET A 89 -11.06 15.26 7.02
N ASN A 90 -10.71 16.36 7.69
CA ASN A 90 -10.57 17.68 7.08
C ASN A 90 -9.13 17.95 6.57
N GLU A 91 -8.92 19.09 5.91
CA GLU A 91 -7.63 19.50 5.35
C GLU A 91 -6.54 19.76 6.37
N ASN A 92 -6.89 19.91 7.65
CA ASN A 92 -5.95 20.16 8.75
C ASN A 92 -5.52 18.86 9.47
N GLY A 93 -5.99 17.68 9.01
CA GLY A 93 -5.67 16.40 9.62
C GLY A 93 -6.52 16.05 10.86
N GLN A 94 -7.54 16.84 11.16
CA GLN A 94 -8.52 16.49 12.18
C GLN A 94 -9.48 15.43 11.62
N TYR A 95 -9.80 14.42 12.42
CA TYR A 95 -10.59 13.30 11.94
C TYR A 95 -11.54 12.71 12.99
N VAL A 96 -12.57 12.05 12.47
CA VAL A 96 -13.47 11.16 13.21
C VAL A 96 -13.34 9.75 12.62
N PRO A 97 -13.18 8.70 13.44
CA PRO A 97 -13.17 7.33 12.96
C PRO A 97 -14.48 6.91 12.29
N LEU A 98 -14.37 6.15 11.22
CA LEU A 98 -15.50 5.45 10.58
C LEU A 98 -15.76 4.13 11.31
N ASN A 99 -16.98 3.64 11.19
CA ASN A 99 -17.34 2.29 11.62
C ASN A 99 -16.51 1.28 10.80
N ARG A 100 -15.91 0.30 11.46
CA ARG A 100 -14.98 -0.64 10.82
C ARG A 100 -15.65 -1.56 9.80
N ASP A 101 -16.87 -1.94 10.05
CA ASP A 101 -17.60 -2.90 9.23
C ASP A 101 -18.44 -2.24 8.14
N ASP A 102 -18.70 -0.94 8.29
CA ASP A 102 -19.52 -0.18 7.36
C ASP A 102 -19.16 1.31 7.35
N HIS A 103 -18.41 1.74 6.36
CA HIS A 103 -17.95 3.11 6.23
C HIS A 103 -19.05 4.14 5.89
N ARG A 104 -20.31 3.72 5.74
CA ARG A 104 -21.45 4.65 5.66
C ARG A 104 -21.73 5.37 6.97
N TYR A 105 -21.14 4.87 8.06
CA TYR A 105 -21.31 5.39 9.42
C TYR A 105 -19.99 5.79 10.04
N THR A 106 -20.02 6.74 10.95
CA THR A 106 -18.93 6.97 11.90
C THR A 106 -18.89 5.88 12.97
N GLU A 107 -17.83 5.81 13.77
CA GLU A 107 -17.69 4.83 14.85
C GLU A 107 -18.82 4.92 15.89
N ASP A 108 -19.38 6.10 16.13
CA ASP A 108 -20.50 6.34 17.04
C ASP A 108 -21.88 6.03 16.43
N GLY A 109 -21.92 5.54 15.20
CA GLY A 109 -23.14 5.15 14.47
C GLY A 109 -23.84 6.29 13.75
N THR A 110 -23.24 7.47 13.63
CA THR A 110 -23.81 8.57 12.85
C THR A 110 -23.71 8.26 11.36
N LEU A 111 -24.84 8.27 10.65
CA LEU A 111 -24.90 8.10 9.19
C LEU A 111 -24.30 9.32 8.49
N ILE A 112 -23.35 9.10 7.59
CA ILE A 112 -22.66 10.15 6.80
C ILE A 112 -22.86 10.02 5.30
N TYR A 113 -23.55 8.99 4.83
CA TYR A 113 -23.68 8.62 3.43
C TYR A 113 -25.15 8.66 2.98
N ASP A 114 -25.37 9.11 1.76
CA ASP A 114 -26.66 9.12 1.08
C ASP A 114 -26.70 8.01 0.01
N GLU A 115 -27.44 6.97 0.28
CA GLU A 115 -27.60 5.83 -0.64
C GLU A 115 -28.28 6.23 -1.97
N SER A 116 -29.11 7.26 -1.97
CA SER A 116 -29.83 7.70 -3.17
C SER A 116 -28.91 8.36 -4.20
N THR A 117 -27.89 9.06 -3.73
CA THR A 117 -26.91 9.75 -4.58
C THR A 117 -25.57 9.02 -4.69
N GLY A 118 -25.31 8.09 -3.78
CA GLY A 118 -24.03 7.42 -3.66
C GLY A 118 -22.91 8.30 -3.10
N LYS A 119 -23.23 9.43 -2.44
CA LYS A 119 -22.29 10.44 -1.97
C LYS A 119 -22.32 10.59 -0.44
N LEU A 120 -21.39 11.35 0.09
CA LEU A 120 -21.52 11.85 1.46
C LEU A 120 -22.74 12.79 1.54
N LEU A 121 -23.40 12.79 2.69
CA LEU A 121 -24.42 13.79 3.00
C LEU A 121 -23.81 15.20 2.92
N SER A 122 -24.59 16.20 2.53
CA SER A 122 -24.14 17.56 2.24
C SER A 122 -23.34 18.21 3.38
N ALA A 123 -23.67 17.87 4.63
CA ALA A 123 -22.91 18.33 5.79
C ALA A 123 -21.45 17.84 5.82
N TYR A 124 -21.11 16.75 5.11
CA TYR A 124 -19.81 16.09 5.13
C TYR A 124 -19.06 16.15 3.80
N GLU A 125 -19.67 16.71 2.74
CA GLU A 125 -19.06 16.75 1.39
C GLU A 125 -17.72 17.51 1.31
N HIS A 126 -17.41 18.37 2.30
CA HIS A 126 -16.14 19.08 2.40
C HIS A 126 -15.01 18.24 3.04
N LEU A 127 -15.32 17.07 3.60
CA LEU A 127 -14.41 16.15 4.26
C LEU A 127 -13.98 15.03 3.30
N ASP A 128 -12.83 14.43 3.55
CA ASP A 128 -12.29 13.31 2.77
C ASP A 128 -12.43 11.99 3.55
N MET A 129 -12.71 10.92 2.84
CA MET A 129 -12.66 9.56 3.40
C MET A 129 -11.25 9.00 3.23
N MET A 130 -10.55 8.87 4.35
CA MET A 130 -9.15 8.45 4.38
C MET A 130 -8.97 7.18 5.22
N MET A 131 -7.85 6.51 5.04
CA MET A 131 -7.43 5.37 5.87
C MET A 131 -6.12 5.74 6.56
N ILE A 132 -6.09 5.62 7.88
CA ILE A 132 -4.86 5.70 8.67
C ILE A 132 -4.26 4.30 8.78
N LEU A 133 -3.02 4.14 8.32
CA LEU A 133 -2.20 2.96 8.47
C LEU A 133 -1.21 3.16 9.61
N PRO A 134 -0.98 2.15 10.47
CA PRO A 134 -0.05 2.29 11.58
C PRO A 134 1.39 2.43 11.11
N LYS A 135 2.23 3.00 11.95
CA LYS A 135 3.67 2.86 11.86
C LYS A 135 4.06 1.42 12.13
N TYR A 136 5.05 0.91 11.41
CA TYR A 136 5.61 -0.42 11.64
C TYR A 136 7.10 -0.46 11.31
N TYR A 137 7.75 -1.57 11.60
CA TYR A 137 9.15 -1.81 11.30
C TYR A 137 9.30 -2.99 10.36
N GLY A 138 10.19 -2.87 9.40
CA GLY A 138 10.48 -3.90 8.41
C GLY A 138 11.96 -4.25 8.36
N ARG A 139 12.27 -5.46 7.93
CA ARG A 139 13.62 -5.91 7.59
C ARG A 139 13.55 -6.95 6.49
N VAL A 140 14.40 -6.81 5.49
CA VAL A 140 14.52 -7.80 4.42
C VAL A 140 15.89 -8.49 4.53
N GLN A 141 15.90 -9.80 4.36
CA GLN A 141 17.13 -10.60 4.34
C GLN A 141 17.05 -11.73 3.33
N LEU A 142 18.21 -12.14 2.81
CA LEU A 142 18.35 -13.35 2.02
C LEU A 142 18.72 -14.51 2.94
N VAL A 143 17.91 -15.57 2.91
CA VAL A 143 18.13 -16.79 3.68
C VAL A 143 18.50 -17.91 2.72
N SER A 144 19.66 -18.52 2.88
CA SER A 144 20.08 -19.68 2.10
C SER A 144 19.61 -20.95 2.79
N THR A 145 18.81 -21.76 2.08
CA THR A 145 18.32 -23.07 2.52
C THR A 145 18.84 -24.15 1.59
N GLY A 146 20.09 -24.55 1.77
CA GLY A 146 20.74 -25.56 0.89
C GLY A 146 20.83 -25.07 -0.57
N SER A 147 20.01 -25.61 -1.45
CA SER A 147 20.00 -25.26 -2.89
C SER A 147 19.12 -24.06 -3.24
N SER A 148 18.38 -23.50 -2.29
CA SER A 148 17.42 -22.42 -2.51
C SER A 148 17.83 -21.14 -1.80
N THR A 149 17.51 -20.00 -2.40
CA THR A 149 17.56 -18.69 -1.74
C THR A 149 16.15 -18.21 -1.51
N ILE A 150 15.84 -17.87 -0.26
CA ILE A 150 14.56 -17.32 0.16
C ILE A 150 14.77 -15.84 0.46
N GLU A 151 13.87 -15.00 0.00
CA GLU A 151 13.75 -13.62 0.45
C GLU A 151 12.77 -13.59 1.61
N ARG A 152 13.27 -13.26 2.80
CA ARG A 152 12.49 -13.15 4.03
C ARG A 152 12.29 -11.69 4.38
N SER A 153 11.03 -11.29 4.51
CA SER A 153 10.66 -9.97 5.00
C SER A 153 10.01 -10.07 6.37
N TRP A 154 10.61 -9.41 7.35
CA TRP A 154 10.12 -9.32 8.71
C TRP A 154 9.30 -8.06 8.93
N PHE A 155 8.25 -8.15 9.73
CA PHE A 155 7.35 -7.04 10.09
C PHE A 155 7.01 -7.07 11.57
N SER A 156 7.06 -5.89 12.21
CA SER A 156 6.79 -5.73 13.63
C SER A 156 6.19 -4.37 13.95
N LEU A 157 5.46 -4.27 15.04
CA LEU A 157 5.01 -2.99 15.62
C LEU A 157 6.08 -2.33 16.50
N VAL A 158 7.14 -3.07 16.81
CA VAL A 158 8.26 -2.59 17.62
C VAL A 158 9.56 -2.66 16.81
N PRO A 159 10.56 -1.84 17.14
CA PRO A 159 11.86 -1.89 16.46
C PRO A 159 12.45 -3.31 16.47
N ILE A 160 12.97 -3.73 15.33
CA ILE A 160 13.64 -5.03 15.15
C ILE A 160 15.11 -4.82 14.77
N PRO A 161 16.02 -5.71 15.19
CA PRO A 161 17.45 -5.59 14.86
C PRO A 161 17.70 -5.50 13.37
N GLY A 162 18.45 -4.47 12.95
CA GLY A 162 18.74 -4.24 11.52
C GLY A 162 17.52 -3.89 10.68
N GLY A 163 16.42 -3.53 11.32
CA GLY A 163 15.20 -3.09 10.65
C GLY A 163 15.17 -1.59 10.39
N TYR A 164 14.18 -1.16 9.63
CA TYR A 164 13.89 0.23 9.31
C TYR A 164 12.44 0.55 9.69
N GLU A 165 12.20 1.80 10.04
CA GLU A 165 10.86 2.30 10.36
C GLU A 165 10.11 2.66 9.08
N ILE A 166 8.88 2.20 8.97
CA ILE A 166 7.91 2.69 7.99
C ILE A 166 6.93 3.60 8.74
N PRO A 167 6.84 4.87 8.38
CA PRO A 167 6.03 5.82 9.12
C PRO A 167 4.53 5.54 8.99
N LYS A 168 3.75 6.08 9.93
CA LYS A 168 2.30 6.12 9.82
C LYS A 168 1.90 6.81 8.51
N GLN A 169 0.93 6.27 7.80
CA GLN A 169 0.44 6.81 6.55
C GLN A 169 -1.05 7.15 6.65
N VAL A 170 -1.47 8.15 5.89
CA VAL A 170 -2.88 8.53 5.76
C VAL A 170 -3.20 8.65 4.27
N VAL A 171 -4.01 7.74 3.76
CA VAL A 171 -4.21 7.56 2.32
C VAL A 171 -5.71 7.50 2.01
N GLY A 172 -6.13 8.09 0.90
CA GLY A 172 -7.52 8.08 0.46
C GLY A 172 -8.08 6.66 0.30
N ILE A 173 -9.27 6.41 0.79
CA ILE A 173 -9.98 5.13 0.58
C ILE A 173 -10.27 4.93 -0.91
N TYR A 174 -10.57 6.01 -1.62
CA TYR A 174 -10.88 6.01 -3.06
C TYR A 174 -9.73 6.59 -3.88
N LYS A 175 -9.64 6.19 -5.15
CA LYS A 175 -8.82 6.92 -6.13
C LYS A 175 -9.27 8.37 -6.20
N ALA A 176 -8.35 9.26 -6.53
CA ALA A 176 -8.59 10.69 -6.54
C ALA A 176 -9.79 11.08 -7.41
N THR A 177 -10.61 11.97 -6.88
CA THR A 177 -11.64 12.68 -7.62
C THR A 177 -11.28 14.16 -7.67
N ASN A 178 -11.75 14.87 -8.69
CA ASN A 178 -11.56 16.31 -8.80
C ASN A 178 -12.88 17.01 -8.46
N VAL A 179 -12.91 17.66 -7.31
CA VAL A 179 -14.07 18.45 -6.86
C VAL A 179 -13.61 19.85 -6.54
N SER A 180 -14.20 20.84 -7.18
CA SER A 180 -13.84 22.26 -7.00
C SER A 180 -12.36 22.55 -7.22
N SER A 181 -11.75 21.93 -8.24
CA SER A 181 -10.32 22.05 -8.59
C SER A 181 -9.36 21.58 -7.50
N ALA A 182 -9.81 20.71 -6.60
CA ALA A 182 -8.99 20.06 -5.59
C ALA A 182 -9.09 18.53 -5.71
N MET A 183 -7.99 17.84 -5.42
CA MET A 183 -8.00 16.39 -5.30
C MET A 183 -8.71 15.96 -4.02
N ARG A 184 -9.62 15.02 -4.13
CA ARG A 184 -10.45 14.53 -3.03
C ARG A 184 -10.50 13.00 -3.01
N SER A 185 -10.84 12.42 -1.87
CA SER A 185 -11.14 11.00 -1.70
C SER A 185 -12.61 10.84 -1.27
N LEU A 186 -13.50 10.69 -2.26
CA LEU A 186 -14.95 10.74 -2.05
C LEU A 186 -15.68 9.61 -2.76
N PRO A 187 -16.77 9.05 -2.15
CA PRO A 187 -17.70 8.17 -2.84
C PRO A 187 -18.60 8.96 -3.79
N GLY A 188 -19.23 8.28 -4.75
CA GLY A 188 -20.22 8.84 -5.69
C GLY A 188 -19.62 9.61 -6.87
N TYR A 189 -18.30 9.68 -6.98
CA TYR A 189 -17.57 10.33 -8.06
C TYR A 189 -16.74 9.32 -8.86
N VAL A 190 -16.46 9.64 -10.11
CA VAL A 190 -15.53 8.90 -10.96
C VAL A 190 -14.09 9.33 -10.61
N SER A 191 -13.13 8.42 -10.76
CA SER A 191 -11.72 8.76 -10.59
C SER A 191 -11.27 9.83 -11.57
N ASP A 192 -10.59 10.86 -11.08
CA ASP A 192 -9.95 11.89 -11.90
C ASP A 192 -8.88 11.27 -12.80
N ASN A 193 -8.70 11.83 -14.01
CA ASN A 193 -7.83 11.26 -15.02
C ASN A 193 -7.27 12.33 -15.97
N SER A 194 -6.56 11.87 -17.02
CA SER A 194 -6.02 12.73 -18.06
C SER A 194 -5.09 13.82 -17.54
N LYS A 195 -4.33 13.51 -16.51
CA LYS A 195 -3.40 14.41 -15.83
C LYS A 195 -2.04 13.75 -15.67
N SER A 196 -1.00 14.55 -15.74
CA SER A 196 0.34 14.14 -15.35
C SER A 196 0.44 14.01 -13.83
N ILE A 197 1.46 13.33 -13.35
CA ILE A 197 1.70 13.20 -11.89
C ILE A 197 1.84 14.58 -11.22
N ASN A 198 2.48 15.53 -11.90
CA ASN A 198 2.61 16.91 -11.42
C ASN A 198 1.25 17.61 -11.27
N SER A 199 0.36 17.39 -12.24
CA SER A 199 -0.99 17.95 -12.19
C SER A 199 -1.80 17.34 -11.05
N PHE A 200 -1.69 16.03 -10.80
CA PHE A 200 -2.31 15.40 -9.64
C PHE A 200 -1.74 15.94 -8.32
N TRP A 201 -0.42 16.08 -8.23
CA TRP A 201 0.22 16.68 -7.05
C TRP A 201 -0.30 18.09 -6.78
N ASN A 202 -0.34 18.94 -7.79
CA ASN A 202 -0.82 20.31 -7.63
C ASN A 202 -2.27 20.35 -7.13
N LEU A 203 -3.13 19.46 -7.62
CA LEU A 203 -4.51 19.36 -7.15
C LEU A 203 -4.60 18.88 -5.68
N ALA A 204 -3.68 18.02 -5.25
CA ALA A 204 -3.60 17.63 -3.84
C ALA A 204 -3.16 18.81 -2.96
N GLN A 205 -2.18 19.60 -3.40
CA GLN A 205 -1.68 20.77 -2.68
C GLN A 205 -2.73 21.89 -2.54
N VAL A 206 -3.77 21.92 -3.37
CA VAL A 206 -4.91 22.84 -3.18
C VAL A 206 -5.62 22.60 -1.84
N ARG A 207 -5.61 21.36 -1.33
CA ARG A 207 -6.19 21.04 -0.02
C ARG A 207 -5.39 21.65 1.12
N SER A 208 -4.11 21.39 1.17
CA SER A 208 -3.11 22.03 2.05
C SER A 208 -1.71 21.56 1.65
N ASN A 209 -0.67 22.23 2.14
CA ASN A 209 0.72 21.85 1.91
C ASN A 209 1.10 20.47 2.49
N ASN A 210 0.24 19.88 3.33
CA ASN A 210 0.43 18.54 3.88
C ASN A 210 -0.20 17.43 3.02
N HIS A 211 -0.90 17.78 1.94
CA HIS A 211 -1.46 16.79 1.03
C HIS A 211 -0.51 16.48 -0.12
N GLY A 212 -0.59 15.26 -0.62
CA GLY A 212 0.16 14.78 -1.77
C GLY A 212 -0.48 13.53 -2.35
N LEU A 213 0.33 12.72 -3.04
CA LEU A 213 -0.11 11.46 -3.61
C LEU A 213 0.27 10.30 -2.70
N ALA A 214 -0.47 9.20 -2.77
CA ALA A 214 -0.07 7.94 -2.16
C ALA A 214 1.35 7.57 -2.60
N ASN A 215 2.15 7.06 -1.69
CA ASN A 215 3.56 6.79 -1.93
C ASN A 215 3.87 5.29 -2.08
N CYS A 216 5.15 5.01 -2.30
CA CYS A 216 5.67 3.66 -2.41
C CYS A 216 5.38 2.78 -1.19
N ASP A 217 5.47 3.31 0.03
CA ASP A 217 5.23 2.53 1.25
C ASP A 217 3.78 2.07 1.37
N PHE A 218 2.83 2.86 0.89
CA PHE A 218 1.44 2.45 0.80
C PHE A 218 1.24 1.24 -0.12
N ARG A 219 1.89 1.24 -1.29
CA ARG A 219 1.77 0.11 -2.24
C ARG A 219 2.40 -1.15 -1.67
N ASP A 220 3.55 -1.02 -1.02
CA ASP A 220 4.20 -2.13 -0.32
C ASP A 220 3.32 -2.65 0.81
N TRP A 221 2.68 -1.77 1.60
CA TRP A 221 1.77 -2.16 2.67
C TRP A 221 0.60 -3.02 2.17
N LEU A 222 -0.04 -2.63 1.06
CA LEU A 222 -1.13 -3.41 0.46
C LEU A 222 -0.66 -4.81 0.03
N LEU A 223 0.51 -4.88 -0.58
CA LEU A 223 1.08 -6.15 -1.03
C LEU A 223 1.44 -7.05 0.15
N PHE A 224 2.05 -6.50 1.20
CA PHE A 224 2.36 -7.23 2.42
C PHE A 224 1.10 -7.71 3.14
N TYR A 225 0.07 -6.86 3.20
CA TYR A 225 -1.22 -7.24 3.74
C TYR A 225 -1.77 -8.50 3.05
N MET A 226 -1.84 -8.49 1.73
CA MET A 226 -2.32 -9.63 0.95
C MET A 226 -1.46 -10.89 1.18
N MET A 227 -0.15 -10.73 1.12
CA MET A 227 0.77 -11.87 1.30
C MET A 227 0.72 -12.44 2.72
N ALA A 228 0.69 -11.60 3.75
CA ALA A 228 0.63 -12.05 5.13
C ALA A 228 -0.72 -12.69 5.49
N THR A 229 -1.81 -12.07 5.05
CA THR A 229 -3.17 -12.52 5.42
C THR A 229 -3.58 -13.78 4.67
N TYR A 230 -3.22 -13.89 3.41
CA TYR A 230 -3.72 -14.96 2.53
C TYR A 230 -2.65 -15.91 2.01
N GLY A 231 -1.36 -15.57 2.13
CA GLY A 231 -0.26 -16.39 1.60
C GLY A 231 -0.20 -16.41 0.08
N TRP A 232 -0.64 -15.35 -0.59
CA TRP A 232 -0.67 -15.24 -2.05
C TRP A 232 0.06 -13.99 -2.56
N ARG A 233 0.65 -14.08 -3.77
CA ARG A 233 1.28 -12.95 -4.49
C ARG A 233 0.43 -12.44 -5.65
N ASP A 234 -0.45 -13.27 -6.16
CA ASP A 234 -1.36 -12.97 -7.25
C ASP A 234 -2.70 -12.55 -6.65
N SER A 235 -3.05 -11.28 -6.85
CA SER A 235 -4.25 -10.69 -6.27
C SER A 235 -5.53 -11.37 -6.74
N GLN A 236 -5.58 -11.78 -8.00
CA GLN A 236 -6.78 -12.34 -8.61
C GLN A 236 -6.98 -13.82 -8.31
N SER A 237 -5.89 -14.53 -8.08
CA SER A 237 -5.91 -15.94 -7.65
C SER A 237 -5.99 -16.10 -6.13
N CYS A 238 -5.99 -15.00 -5.39
CA CYS A 238 -5.98 -14.99 -3.92
C CYS A 238 -7.23 -15.67 -3.36
N LYS A 239 -7.02 -16.63 -2.47
CA LYS A 239 -8.07 -17.44 -1.85
C LYS A 239 -7.97 -17.44 -0.34
N THR A 240 -9.12 -17.52 0.30
CA THR A 240 -9.26 -17.85 1.71
C THR A 240 -8.83 -19.30 1.98
N SER A 241 -8.74 -19.68 3.23
CA SER A 241 -8.34 -21.04 3.66
C SER A 241 -9.30 -22.13 3.17
N ASP A 242 -10.56 -21.83 2.96
CA ASP A 242 -11.58 -22.74 2.41
C ASP A 242 -11.55 -22.85 0.88
N GLY A 243 -10.65 -22.10 0.21
CA GLY A 243 -10.48 -22.11 -1.24
C GLY A 243 -11.37 -21.13 -2.01
N THR A 244 -12.15 -20.30 -1.32
CA THR A 244 -12.97 -19.25 -1.96
C THR A 244 -12.08 -18.10 -2.42
N LEU A 245 -12.30 -17.58 -3.63
CA LEU A 245 -11.62 -16.39 -4.13
C LEU A 245 -12.02 -15.17 -3.30
N VAL A 246 -11.02 -14.41 -2.80
CA VAL A 246 -11.25 -13.21 -1.99
C VAL A 246 -11.83 -12.10 -2.85
N TRP A 247 -11.14 -11.74 -3.92
CA TRP A 247 -11.54 -10.67 -4.83
C TRP A 247 -11.92 -11.20 -6.22
N GLY A 248 -11.36 -12.35 -6.63
CA GLY A 248 -11.48 -12.82 -7.98
C GLY A 248 -10.94 -11.78 -8.96
N VAL A 249 -11.60 -11.63 -10.08
CA VAL A 249 -11.11 -10.78 -11.16
C VAL A 249 -11.48 -9.28 -11.05
N GLY A 250 -12.45 -8.92 -10.26
CA GLY A 250 -12.77 -7.51 -9.95
C GLY A 250 -13.02 -6.63 -11.18
N LEU A 251 -12.57 -5.38 -11.15
CA LEU A 251 -12.63 -4.43 -12.28
C LEU A 251 -11.50 -4.63 -13.30
N ASP A 252 -11.04 -5.81 -13.49
CA ASP A 252 -9.88 -6.11 -14.35
C ASP A 252 -10.24 -6.63 -15.74
N GLY A 253 -11.52 -6.70 -16.06
CA GLY A 253 -11.99 -7.15 -17.37
C GLY A 253 -11.92 -8.66 -17.58
N THR A 254 -11.53 -9.45 -16.57
CA THR A 254 -11.55 -10.91 -16.69
C THR A 254 -12.86 -11.53 -16.21
N GLU A 255 -13.72 -10.79 -15.57
CA GLU A 255 -15.16 -11.14 -15.59
C GLU A 255 -15.72 -11.09 -17.00
N SER A 256 -14.82 -10.95 -17.92
CA SER A 256 -15.02 -10.70 -19.34
C SER A 256 -15.33 -11.92 -20.16
N THR A 257 -16.02 -12.83 -19.64
CA THR A 257 -17.13 -13.28 -20.45
C THR A 257 -18.05 -12.09 -20.79
N ASP A 258 -17.83 -10.93 -20.18
CA ASP A 258 -18.27 -9.61 -20.63
C ASP A 258 -17.47 -9.21 -21.87
N SER A 259 -17.71 -10.02 -22.87
CA SER A 259 -17.11 -10.01 -24.20
C SER A 259 -17.27 -8.70 -24.97
N GLY A 260 -17.88 -7.70 -24.37
CA GLY A 260 -18.03 -6.38 -24.95
C GLY A 260 -16.81 -5.47 -24.74
N GLU A 261 -15.93 -5.77 -23.79
CA GLU A 261 -14.90 -4.83 -23.38
C GLU A 261 -13.50 -5.13 -23.89
N SER A 262 -13.19 -6.38 -24.21
CA SER A 262 -11.83 -6.80 -24.54
C SER A 262 -11.32 -6.32 -25.92
N THR A 263 -12.20 -5.88 -26.81
CA THR A 263 -11.81 -5.51 -28.17
C THR A 263 -12.33 -4.17 -28.65
N ASN A 264 -13.13 -3.49 -27.84
CA ASN A 264 -13.78 -2.25 -28.22
C ASN A 264 -13.37 -1.11 -27.27
N ALA A 265 -12.68 -0.11 -27.79
CA ALA A 265 -12.25 1.08 -27.04
C ALA A 265 -13.41 1.78 -26.27
N VAL A 266 -14.64 1.57 -26.68
CA VAL A 266 -15.84 2.13 -26.02
C VAL A 266 -16.19 1.37 -24.75
N GLY A 267 -16.13 0.04 -24.74
CA GLY A 267 -16.35 -0.76 -23.55
C GLY A 267 -15.28 -0.50 -22.48
N PHE A 268 -14.04 -0.44 -22.91
CA PHE A 268 -12.90 -0.12 -22.07
C PHE A 268 -13.01 1.22 -21.33
N THR A 269 -13.55 2.25 -21.96
CA THR A 269 -13.72 3.56 -21.34
C THR A 269 -14.77 3.53 -20.21
N ARG A 270 -15.70 2.61 -20.24
CA ARG A 270 -16.85 2.53 -19.33
C ARG A 270 -16.53 1.99 -17.96
N GLN A 271 -15.72 0.93 -17.83
CA GLN A 271 -15.28 0.45 -16.51
C GLN A 271 -14.47 1.51 -15.77
N ARG A 272 -13.73 2.34 -16.51
CA ARG A 272 -13.00 3.46 -15.93
C ARG A 272 -13.91 4.54 -15.34
N ASP A 273 -15.13 4.63 -15.81
CA ASP A 273 -16.09 5.67 -15.41
C ASP A 273 -17.04 5.21 -14.29
N ILE A 274 -16.77 4.07 -13.66
CA ILE A 274 -17.49 3.60 -12.48
C ILE A 274 -17.24 4.55 -11.31
N LYS A 275 -18.30 4.93 -10.64
CA LYS A 275 -18.25 5.77 -9.45
C LYS A 275 -17.73 4.98 -8.25
N HIS A 276 -16.95 5.64 -7.42
CA HIS A 276 -16.50 5.12 -6.13
C HIS A 276 -17.68 4.94 -5.15
N GLY A 277 -17.46 4.08 -4.14
CA GLY A 277 -18.39 3.86 -3.04
C GLY A 277 -19.18 2.55 -3.13
N ALA A 278 -18.94 1.74 -4.17
CA ALA A 278 -19.59 0.43 -4.27
C ALA A 278 -19.26 -0.50 -3.10
N CYS A 279 -18.03 -0.41 -2.59
CA CYS A 279 -17.56 -1.22 -1.46
C CYS A 279 -17.72 -0.53 -0.10
N ILE A 280 -18.35 0.62 -0.01
CA ILE A 280 -18.42 1.43 1.23
C ILE A 280 -19.00 0.65 2.42
N SER A 281 -19.99 -0.22 2.17
CA SER A 281 -20.63 -1.07 3.20
C SER A 281 -19.77 -2.25 3.65
N LEU A 282 -18.65 -2.51 2.99
CA LEU A 282 -17.67 -3.53 3.43
C LEU A 282 -16.71 -3.00 4.50
N GLY A 283 -16.65 -1.68 4.70
CA GLY A 283 -15.73 -1.08 5.66
C GLY A 283 -14.28 -1.49 5.35
N ILE A 284 -13.56 -1.99 6.36
CA ILE A 284 -12.19 -2.49 6.20
C ILE A 284 -12.12 -3.95 5.72
N ASN A 285 -13.25 -4.63 5.55
CA ASN A 285 -13.29 -6.04 5.21
C ASN A 285 -12.99 -6.25 3.72
N ASP A 286 -12.23 -7.29 3.44
CA ASP A 286 -11.93 -7.68 2.06
C ASP A 286 -13.17 -8.24 1.35
N GLY A 287 -13.28 -7.94 0.07
CA GLY A 287 -14.39 -8.46 -0.72
C GLY A 287 -14.60 -7.71 -2.02
N LYS A 288 -15.75 -7.95 -2.62
CA LYS A 288 -16.17 -7.27 -3.85
C LYS A 288 -17.64 -6.90 -3.79
N ALA A 289 -18.01 -5.84 -4.50
CA ALA A 289 -19.36 -5.36 -4.64
C ALA A 289 -19.72 -5.21 -6.11
N ALA A 290 -20.91 -5.70 -6.49
CA ALA A 290 -21.41 -5.55 -7.85
C ALA A 290 -21.69 -4.08 -8.16
N VAL A 291 -21.29 -3.65 -9.35
CA VAL A 291 -21.60 -2.34 -9.92
C VAL A 291 -22.10 -2.50 -11.34
N THR A 292 -23.01 -1.61 -11.75
CA THR A 292 -23.48 -1.55 -13.12
C THR A 292 -22.79 -0.39 -13.83
N ASP A 293 -22.14 -0.67 -14.95
CA ASP A 293 -21.53 0.35 -15.77
C ASP A 293 -22.57 1.23 -16.50
N SER A 294 -22.09 2.24 -17.21
CA SER A 294 -22.96 3.21 -17.92
C SER A 294 -23.79 2.61 -19.06
N ILE A 295 -23.57 1.32 -19.39
CA ILE A 295 -24.31 0.61 -20.43
C ILE A 295 -25.10 -0.60 -19.93
N GLY A 296 -25.11 -0.80 -18.62
CA GLY A 296 -25.90 -1.85 -18.00
C GLY A 296 -25.18 -3.18 -17.80
N ASN A 297 -23.86 -3.28 -18.03
CA ASN A 297 -23.10 -4.46 -17.68
C ASN A 297 -22.78 -4.49 -16.18
N THR A 298 -22.77 -5.68 -15.60
CA THR A 298 -22.37 -5.88 -14.22
C THR A 298 -20.89 -6.19 -14.16
N CYS A 299 -20.14 -5.42 -13.39
CA CYS A 299 -18.76 -5.67 -12.99
C CYS A 299 -18.64 -5.55 -11.47
N HIS A 300 -17.45 -5.77 -10.92
CA HIS A 300 -17.27 -5.74 -9.47
C HIS A 300 -16.15 -4.79 -9.08
N SER A 301 -16.45 -3.83 -8.23
CA SER A 301 -15.44 -3.12 -7.44
C SER A 301 -14.86 -4.05 -6.37
N VAL A 302 -13.56 -3.95 -6.14
CA VAL A 302 -12.86 -4.72 -5.11
C VAL A 302 -12.51 -3.84 -3.92
N ASN A 303 -12.62 -4.39 -2.72
CA ASN A 303 -12.17 -3.78 -1.47
C ASN A 303 -11.01 -4.58 -0.91
N VAL A 304 -9.87 -3.96 -0.75
CA VAL A 304 -8.67 -4.56 -0.16
C VAL A 304 -8.31 -3.78 1.08
N ALA A 305 -8.45 -4.39 2.23
CA ALA A 305 -8.12 -3.77 3.51
C ALA A 305 -8.83 -2.43 3.76
N GLY A 306 -9.98 -2.18 3.13
CA GLY A 306 -10.72 -0.92 3.19
C GLY A 306 -10.41 0.06 2.06
N PHE A 307 -9.55 -0.28 1.12
CA PHE A 307 -9.25 0.53 -0.06
C PHE A 307 -10.02 0.03 -1.27
N GLU A 308 -10.83 0.91 -1.87
CA GLU A 308 -11.59 0.54 -3.05
C GLU A 308 -10.73 0.66 -4.32
N ASN A 309 -10.80 -0.37 -5.17
CA ASN A 309 -10.16 -0.49 -6.47
C ASN A 309 -8.67 -0.14 -6.50
N PRO A 310 -7.80 -0.75 -5.64
CA PRO A 310 -6.37 -0.50 -5.68
C PRO A 310 -5.70 -1.07 -6.95
N TRP A 311 -6.43 -1.82 -7.76
CA TRP A 311 -6.07 -2.25 -9.12
C TRP A 311 -7.27 -2.19 -10.06
N GLY A 312 -7.08 -2.48 -11.33
CA GLY A 312 -8.11 -2.42 -12.36
C GLY A 312 -8.40 -1.00 -12.78
N GLN A 313 -9.58 -0.54 -12.76
CA GLN A 313 -10.12 0.75 -13.18
C GLN A 313 -9.18 1.69 -13.99
N ARG A 314 -8.11 2.21 -13.36
CA ARG A 314 -7.05 3.05 -13.93
C ARG A 314 -5.71 2.75 -13.26
N TRP A 315 -4.61 2.94 -13.99
CA TRP A 315 -3.29 2.98 -13.39
C TRP A 315 -3.22 4.04 -12.28
N GLU A 316 -2.61 3.69 -11.16
CA GLU A 316 -2.41 4.62 -10.05
C GLU A 316 -0.98 5.13 -10.05
N MET A 317 -0.81 6.42 -10.31
CA MET A 317 0.48 7.10 -10.18
C MET A 317 0.84 7.23 -8.73
N VAL A 318 2.06 6.85 -8.39
CA VAL A 318 2.56 6.76 -7.02
C VAL A 318 3.77 7.65 -6.84
N GLN A 319 3.78 8.39 -5.75
CA GLN A 319 4.87 9.25 -5.34
C GLN A 319 6.01 8.42 -4.73
N GLY A 320 7.24 8.91 -4.82
CA GLY A 320 8.39 8.27 -4.18
C GLY A 320 9.22 7.38 -5.10
N TYR A 321 8.96 7.39 -6.38
CA TYR A 321 9.76 6.70 -7.39
C TYR A 321 10.19 7.61 -8.52
N CYS A 322 11.43 7.42 -8.97
CA CYS A 322 11.96 8.01 -10.19
C CYS A 322 12.75 6.95 -10.96
N VAL A 323 12.62 6.93 -12.26
CA VAL A 323 13.33 6.02 -13.13
C VAL A 323 14.30 6.81 -14.00
N VAL A 324 15.57 6.43 -13.96
CA VAL A 324 16.61 6.97 -14.83
C VAL A 324 17.36 5.79 -15.43
N ASP A 325 17.30 5.63 -16.73
CA ASP A 325 17.91 4.52 -17.47
C ASP A 325 17.57 3.14 -16.88
N THR A 326 18.54 2.48 -16.29
CA THR A 326 18.42 1.14 -15.68
C THR A 326 18.28 1.19 -14.16
N THR A 327 18.12 2.37 -13.57
CA THR A 327 18.01 2.55 -12.12
C THR A 327 16.64 3.09 -11.76
N VAL A 328 16.05 2.52 -10.73
CA VAL A 328 14.87 3.06 -10.05
C VAL A 328 15.32 3.61 -8.71
N TYR A 329 15.04 4.87 -8.51
CA TYR A 329 15.25 5.56 -7.24
C TYR A 329 13.95 5.50 -6.45
N ARG A 330 14.03 5.02 -5.22
CA ARG A 330 12.90 4.94 -4.30
C ARG A 330 13.23 5.71 -3.03
N TRP A 331 12.31 6.52 -2.53
CA TRP A 331 12.46 7.17 -1.24
C TRP A 331 12.71 6.16 -0.13
N ARG A 332 13.49 6.52 0.87
CA ARG A 332 13.62 5.72 2.08
C ARG A 332 12.31 5.69 2.85
N HIS A 333 12.07 4.62 3.55
CA HIS A 333 10.82 4.38 4.27
C HIS A 333 10.50 5.44 5.32
N ASN A 334 11.49 6.02 5.97
CA ASN A 334 11.29 7.07 6.98
C ASN A 334 11.25 8.49 6.40
N TRP A 335 11.36 8.63 5.08
CA TRP A 335 11.32 9.94 4.45
C TRP A 335 9.89 10.36 4.16
N MET A 336 9.54 11.60 4.50
CA MET A 336 8.25 12.23 4.22
C MET A 336 8.48 13.40 3.28
N PRO A 337 7.61 13.63 2.28
CA PRO A 337 7.69 14.83 1.48
C PRO A 337 7.59 16.03 2.41
N SER A 338 8.66 16.82 2.44
CA SER A 338 8.60 18.11 3.13
C SER A 338 7.89 19.12 2.23
N THR A 339 7.39 20.19 2.83
CA THR A 339 6.91 21.36 2.10
C THR A 339 8.07 22.13 1.45
N ASP A 340 9.29 21.61 1.54
CA ASP A 340 10.46 22.17 0.91
C ASP A 340 10.30 22.14 -0.61
N SER A 341 10.36 23.34 -1.21
CA SER A 341 10.23 23.57 -2.64
C SER A 341 11.24 22.82 -3.52
N THR A 342 12.28 22.23 -2.95
CA THR A 342 13.27 21.41 -3.67
C THR A 342 12.71 20.08 -4.15
N ILE A 343 11.57 19.64 -3.62
CA ILE A 343 10.88 18.41 -4.03
C ILE A 343 9.51 18.72 -4.62
N THR A 344 9.25 19.95 -4.96
CA THR A 344 8.03 20.31 -5.66
C THR A 344 8.04 19.66 -7.04
N VAL A 345 7.21 18.65 -7.16
CA VAL A 345 6.81 18.05 -8.43
C VAL A 345 6.25 19.12 -9.40
N GLY A 346 6.03 20.33 -8.94
CA GLY A 346 5.43 21.42 -9.69
C GLY A 346 6.39 22.43 -10.33
N GLY A 347 7.68 22.35 -10.04
CA GLY A 347 8.66 23.35 -10.54
C GLY A 347 9.16 22.96 -11.89
N SER A 348 8.95 22.61 -12.87
CA SER A 348 9.42 22.02 -14.13
C SER A 348 9.48 20.48 -14.09
N SER A 349 9.04 19.90 -15.18
CA SER A 349 9.06 18.46 -15.44
C SER A 349 10.44 17.77 -15.29
N GLN A 350 11.45 18.48 -14.85
CA GLN A 350 12.81 17.98 -14.71
C GLN A 350 13.20 17.67 -13.25
N ALA A 351 12.47 18.12 -12.26
CA ALA A 351 12.85 17.95 -10.88
C ALA A 351 12.84 16.46 -10.40
N TYR A 352 12.00 15.63 -10.99
CA TYR A 352 11.97 14.19 -10.72
C TYR A 352 12.78 13.35 -11.73
N VAL A 353 13.34 13.95 -12.76
CA VAL A 353 13.93 13.26 -13.91
C VAL A 353 15.43 13.12 -13.77
N SER A 354 16.07 13.83 -12.86
CA SER A 354 17.51 13.69 -12.64
C SER A 354 17.79 12.98 -11.32
N SER A 355 18.78 12.08 -11.33
CA SER A 355 19.33 11.50 -10.10
C SER A 355 19.73 12.59 -9.10
N ALA A 356 20.09 13.80 -9.56
CA ALA A 356 20.43 14.95 -8.74
C ALA A 356 19.27 15.41 -7.80
N VAL A 357 18.01 15.14 -8.14
CA VAL A 357 16.88 15.44 -7.26
C VAL A 357 16.83 14.47 -6.09
N PHE A 358 17.17 13.23 -6.33
CA PHE A 358 17.26 12.22 -5.29
C PHE A 358 18.57 12.30 -4.50
N ASP A 359 19.59 13.01 -4.98
CA ASP A 359 20.83 13.27 -4.23
C ASP A 359 20.59 14.09 -2.95
N ASN A 360 19.52 14.89 -2.92
CA ASN A 360 19.10 15.67 -1.76
C ASN A 360 18.03 14.99 -0.89
N VAL A 361 17.60 13.79 -1.26
CA VAL A 361 16.56 13.02 -0.57
C VAL A 361 17.11 11.66 -0.21
N GLU A 362 16.90 11.21 0.99
CA GLU A 362 17.25 9.85 1.34
C GLU A 362 16.50 8.85 0.44
N HIS A 363 17.23 8.03 -0.29
CA HIS A 363 16.69 7.09 -1.27
C HIS A 363 17.44 5.77 -1.29
N VAL A 364 16.82 4.80 -1.95
CA VAL A 364 17.40 3.51 -2.28
C VAL A 364 17.44 3.39 -3.79
N GLU A 365 18.58 2.96 -4.33
CA GLU A 365 18.73 2.64 -5.74
C GLU A 365 18.43 1.17 -6.00
N LEU A 366 17.58 0.91 -6.97
CA LEU A 366 17.15 -0.42 -7.37
C LEU A 366 17.48 -0.65 -8.84
N THR A 367 17.89 -1.86 -9.19
CA THR A 367 18.10 -2.22 -10.60
C THR A 367 16.74 -2.39 -11.28
N ARG A 368 16.52 -1.65 -12.36
CA ARG A 368 15.32 -1.74 -13.18
C ARG A 368 15.42 -2.94 -14.13
N PRO A 369 14.42 -3.83 -14.20
CA PRO A 369 14.34 -4.80 -15.28
C PRO A 369 14.22 -4.09 -16.64
N THR A 370 14.91 -4.59 -17.66
CA THR A 370 14.98 -4.00 -19.00
C THR A 370 14.08 -4.67 -20.03
N SER A 371 13.14 -5.48 -19.59
CA SER A 371 12.11 -6.10 -20.40
C SER A 371 10.81 -6.25 -19.63
N SER A 372 9.69 -6.24 -20.33
CA SER A 372 8.38 -6.52 -19.74
C SER A 372 8.25 -8.01 -19.36
N GLY A 373 7.44 -8.30 -18.37
CA GLY A 373 7.24 -9.67 -17.88
C GLY A 373 6.30 -9.73 -16.69
N TYR A 374 6.55 -10.66 -15.77
CA TYR A 374 5.75 -10.84 -14.56
C TYR A 374 6.57 -10.56 -13.31
N ARG A 375 5.91 -10.04 -12.27
CA ARG A 375 6.61 -9.74 -11.01
C ARG A 375 6.83 -11.01 -10.20
N MET A 376 8.04 -11.17 -9.72
CA MET A 376 8.38 -12.37 -8.96
C MET A 376 8.85 -12.12 -7.53
N ASN A 377 9.68 -11.13 -7.26
CA ASN A 377 10.44 -11.10 -6.02
C ASN A 377 10.68 -9.69 -5.47
N ILE A 378 11.08 -9.66 -4.20
CA ILE A 378 11.65 -8.50 -3.54
C ILE A 378 13.02 -8.19 -4.15
N ILE A 379 13.32 -6.92 -4.33
CA ILE A 379 14.68 -6.46 -4.59
C ILE A 379 15.18 -5.77 -3.33
N SER A 380 16.28 -6.26 -2.78
CA SER A 380 17.02 -5.51 -1.78
C SER A 380 17.76 -4.37 -2.46
N GLY A 381 17.60 -3.15 -1.98
CA GLY A 381 18.47 -2.05 -2.32
C GLY A 381 19.89 -2.27 -1.79
N LYS A 382 20.84 -1.42 -2.19
CA LYS A 382 22.26 -1.51 -1.78
C LYS A 382 22.45 -1.46 -0.25
N ASP A 383 21.52 -0.87 0.47
CA ASP A 383 21.53 -0.71 1.92
C ASP A 383 20.73 -1.77 2.68
N GLY A 384 20.26 -2.81 2.01
CA GLY A 384 19.46 -3.88 2.61
C GLY A 384 17.98 -3.50 2.84
N GLN A 385 17.57 -2.28 2.50
CA GLN A 385 16.16 -1.91 2.48
C GLN A 385 15.52 -2.45 1.22
N GLY A 386 14.74 -3.50 1.36
CA GLY A 386 14.08 -4.17 0.24
C GLY A 386 12.79 -3.48 -0.17
N THR A 387 12.42 -3.70 -1.42
CA THR A 387 11.09 -3.39 -1.93
C THR A 387 10.63 -4.51 -2.86
N TYR A 388 9.35 -4.84 -2.84
CA TYR A 388 8.78 -5.91 -3.67
C TYR A 388 8.66 -5.57 -5.16
N MET A 389 9.20 -4.44 -5.63
CA MET A 389 8.70 -3.85 -6.84
C MET A 389 9.30 -4.28 -8.15
N PHE A 390 10.56 -4.67 -8.20
CA PHE A 390 11.30 -4.64 -9.45
C PHE A 390 12.04 -5.91 -9.85
N GLN A 391 11.51 -7.07 -9.53
CA GLN A 391 11.98 -8.26 -10.24
C GLN A 391 10.87 -8.87 -11.08
N HIS A 392 11.14 -9.00 -12.38
CA HIS A 392 10.41 -9.92 -13.21
C HIS A 392 11.29 -11.10 -13.55
N SER A 393 10.72 -12.26 -13.69
CA SER A 393 11.27 -13.31 -14.52
C SER A 393 10.13 -14.12 -15.11
N THR A 394 10.29 -14.48 -16.36
CA THR A 394 9.61 -15.62 -16.93
C THR A 394 10.48 -16.84 -16.61
N LEU A 395 10.25 -17.51 -15.50
CA LEU A 395 10.81 -18.83 -15.29
C LEU A 395 10.01 -19.83 -16.14
N ASN A 396 10.65 -20.35 -17.17
CA ASN A 396 10.12 -21.44 -18.01
C ASN A 396 8.77 -21.15 -18.70
N GLY A 397 8.51 -19.88 -19.07
CA GLY A 397 7.30 -19.52 -19.84
C GLY A 397 6.00 -19.53 -19.04
N VAL A 398 6.06 -19.58 -17.70
CA VAL A 398 4.87 -19.53 -16.84
C VAL A 398 4.65 -18.09 -16.38
N SER A 399 3.43 -17.57 -16.57
CA SER A 399 2.97 -16.31 -16.00
C SER A 399 2.68 -16.46 -14.51
N TYR A 400 3.10 -15.49 -13.72
CA TYR A 400 2.97 -15.50 -12.27
C TYR A 400 1.99 -14.46 -11.75
N GLY A 401 0.94 -14.17 -12.46
CA GLY A 401 -0.04 -13.19 -12.05
C GLY A 401 0.31 -11.76 -12.50
N ASP A 402 0.52 -10.86 -11.57
CA ASP A 402 0.61 -9.43 -11.86
C ASP A 402 1.80 -9.05 -12.76
N SER A 403 1.57 -8.20 -13.77
CA SER A 403 2.55 -7.88 -14.81
C SER A 403 3.53 -6.76 -14.42
N TYR A 404 4.62 -6.70 -15.17
CA TYR A 404 5.57 -5.60 -15.19
C TYR A 404 5.71 -5.05 -16.61
N GLY A 405 5.45 -3.74 -16.78
CA GLY A 405 5.65 -3.01 -18.03
C GLY A 405 6.99 -2.27 -18.07
N TYR A 406 7.63 -2.28 -19.23
CA TYR A 406 8.92 -1.62 -19.48
C TYR A 406 8.90 -0.81 -20.78
N SER A 407 9.48 0.38 -20.72
CA SER A 407 9.93 1.15 -21.90
C SER A 407 11.26 1.83 -21.58
N SER A 408 12.17 1.91 -22.55
CA SER A 408 13.47 2.57 -22.38
C SER A 408 13.34 4.04 -21.97
N ASN A 409 12.25 4.70 -22.36
CA ASN A 409 11.99 6.11 -22.07
C ASN A 409 11.12 6.33 -20.82
N GLY A 410 10.83 5.28 -20.06
CA GLY A 410 10.00 5.39 -18.85
C GLY A 410 10.75 6.14 -17.75
N GLN A 411 10.03 6.98 -17.03
CA GLN A 411 10.53 7.87 -15.98
C GLN A 411 9.74 7.75 -14.68
N LEU A 412 8.52 7.21 -14.76
CA LEU A 412 7.59 7.03 -13.67
C LEU A 412 7.33 5.55 -13.38
N VAL A 413 6.79 5.33 -12.21
CA VAL A 413 6.23 4.04 -11.82
C VAL A 413 4.75 4.21 -11.48
N GLN A 414 3.92 3.36 -12.06
CA GLN A 414 2.49 3.30 -11.80
C GLN A 414 2.05 1.87 -11.51
N PHE A 415 0.91 1.72 -10.85
CA PHE A 415 0.47 0.47 -10.25
C PHE A 415 -0.96 0.10 -10.60
N GLY A 416 -1.27 -1.19 -10.38
CA GLY A 416 -2.62 -1.71 -10.36
C GLY A 416 -3.15 -2.16 -11.71
N GLY A 417 -2.60 -1.66 -12.80
CA GLY A 417 -3.06 -2.02 -14.14
C GLY A 417 -4.38 -1.36 -14.54
N LEU A 418 -4.79 -1.64 -15.76
CA LEU A 418 -6.07 -1.23 -16.35
C LEU A 418 -6.99 -2.43 -16.47
N SER A 419 -8.29 -2.17 -16.46
CA SER A 419 -9.32 -3.17 -16.68
C SER A 419 -9.10 -4.05 -17.91
N LEU A 420 -8.52 -3.50 -18.98
CA LEU A 420 -8.26 -4.27 -20.22
C LEU A 420 -7.13 -5.30 -20.13
N TYR A 421 -6.29 -5.23 -19.10
CA TYR A 421 -5.18 -6.19 -18.97
C TYR A 421 -5.60 -7.52 -18.33
N GLY A 422 -6.85 -7.64 -17.90
CA GLY A 422 -7.39 -8.90 -17.40
C GLY A 422 -6.57 -9.49 -16.26
N ALA A 423 -6.30 -10.78 -16.35
CA ALA A 423 -5.62 -11.54 -15.29
C ALA A 423 -4.21 -11.08 -14.91
N VAL A 424 -3.63 -10.14 -15.65
CA VAL A 424 -2.30 -9.58 -15.32
C VAL A 424 -2.36 -8.30 -14.50
N CYS A 425 -3.57 -7.74 -14.26
CA CYS A 425 -3.79 -6.69 -13.28
C CYS A 425 -3.67 -7.20 -11.86
N GLY A 426 -3.37 -6.32 -10.92
CA GLY A 426 -3.37 -6.69 -9.51
C GLY A 426 -2.57 -5.71 -8.65
N LEU A 427 -2.51 -5.97 -7.34
CA LEU A 427 -1.77 -5.13 -6.41
C LEU A 427 -0.29 -5.00 -6.77
N ALA A 428 0.28 -6.07 -7.31
CA ALA A 428 1.66 -6.12 -7.71
C ALA A 428 1.90 -5.73 -9.18
N CYS A 429 0.85 -5.46 -9.96
CA CYS A 429 1.00 -4.97 -11.34
C CYS A 429 1.67 -3.61 -11.35
N VAL A 430 2.75 -3.49 -12.13
CA VAL A 430 3.60 -2.30 -12.18
C VAL A 430 3.92 -1.96 -13.63
N ASP A 431 3.91 -0.69 -13.94
CA ASP A 431 4.43 -0.18 -15.20
C ASP A 431 5.46 0.93 -14.95
N SER A 432 6.62 0.81 -15.57
CA SER A 432 7.70 1.79 -15.55
C SER A 432 7.95 2.39 -16.94
N ALA A 433 6.95 2.37 -17.82
CA ALA A 433 7.05 2.79 -19.20
C ALA A 433 6.64 4.26 -19.45
N VAL A 434 6.20 4.97 -18.42
CA VAL A 434 5.51 6.26 -18.56
C VAL A 434 6.45 7.43 -18.32
N ALA A 435 6.35 8.47 -19.13
CA ALA A 435 7.09 9.72 -18.93
C ALA A 435 6.40 10.65 -17.92
N TRP A 436 7.16 11.57 -17.31
CA TRP A 436 6.64 12.56 -16.35
C TRP A 436 5.52 13.43 -16.88
N SER A 437 5.62 13.79 -18.16
CA SER A 437 4.63 14.64 -18.83
C SER A 437 3.40 13.88 -19.31
N SER A 438 3.40 12.57 -19.21
CA SER A 438 2.29 11.76 -19.70
C SER A 438 1.01 12.06 -18.94
N ALA A 439 -0.04 12.34 -19.71
CA ALA A 439 -1.38 12.60 -19.22
C ALA A 439 -2.35 11.81 -20.09
N ASP A 440 -2.93 10.76 -19.54
CA ASP A 440 -3.80 9.85 -20.27
C ASP A 440 -5.06 9.53 -19.47
N SER A 441 -6.13 9.20 -20.16
CA SER A 441 -7.41 8.81 -19.54
C SER A 441 -7.31 7.52 -18.73
N SER A 442 -6.25 6.75 -18.91
CA SER A 442 -5.95 5.53 -18.17
C SER A 442 -5.22 5.77 -16.86
N PHE A 443 -4.82 7.01 -16.56
CA PHE A 443 -4.05 7.37 -15.37
C PHE A 443 -4.93 8.00 -14.31
N SER A 444 -4.68 7.67 -13.06
CA SER A 444 -5.23 8.30 -11.88
C SER A 444 -4.19 8.35 -10.76
N ALA A 445 -4.57 8.86 -9.60
CA ALA A 445 -3.73 8.88 -8.41
C ALA A 445 -4.60 8.62 -7.18
N ARG A 446 -4.01 8.64 -5.99
CA ARG A 446 -4.72 8.55 -4.72
C ARG A 446 -4.22 9.65 -3.81
N LEU A 447 -5.15 10.35 -3.13
CA LEU A 447 -4.82 11.40 -2.17
C LEU A 447 -4.09 10.81 -0.98
N ALA A 448 -3.09 11.52 -0.45
CA ALA A 448 -2.48 11.22 0.83
C ALA A 448 -2.31 12.49 1.67
N TYR A 449 -2.21 12.32 2.98
CA TYR A 449 -1.97 13.38 3.94
C TYR A 449 -0.73 13.05 4.78
N TYR A 450 0.22 13.96 4.82
CA TYR A 450 1.54 13.77 5.44
C TYR A 450 1.74 14.60 6.73
N GLY A 451 0.74 15.34 7.14
CA GLY A 451 0.78 16.15 8.37
C GLY A 451 0.45 15.35 9.63
N GLY A 452 0.49 16.05 10.75
CA GLY A 452 0.01 15.52 12.03
C GLY A 452 -1.50 15.25 11.99
N THR A 453 -1.97 14.19 12.67
CA THR A 453 -3.39 13.88 12.73
C THR A 453 -3.91 13.98 14.16
N GLU A 454 -5.13 14.51 14.31
CA GLU A 454 -5.80 14.70 15.58
C GLU A 454 -7.21 14.10 15.54
N ARG A 455 -7.53 13.20 16.48
CA ARG A 455 -8.88 12.71 16.65
C ARG A 455 -9.72 13.76 17.38
N VAL A 456 -10.87 14.09 16.78
CA VAL A 456 -11.81 15.08 17.31
C VAL A 456 -13.22 14.48 17.36
N THR A 457 -14.17 15.20 17.98
CA THR A 457 -15.60 14.85 17.86
C THR A 457 -16.17 15.32 16.52
N LEU A 458 -17.23 14.68 16.04
CA LEU A 458 -17.90 15.09 14.79
C LEU A 458 -18.32 16.56 14.80
N LYS A 459 -18.80 17.05 15.96
CA LYS A 459 -19.14 18.46 16.15
C LYS A 459 -17.93 19.42 16.01
N GLN A 460 -16.74 18.99 16.38
CA GLN A 460 -15.51 19.78 16.21
C GLN A 460 -15.05 19.75 14.75
N LEU A 461 -15.16 18.58 14.10
CA LEU A 461 -14.78 18.40 12.71
C LEU A 461 -15.60 19.25 11.73
N LEU A 462 -16.85 19.56 12.06
CA LEU A 462 -17.78 20.36 11.26
C LEU A 462 -17.74 21.89 11.53
N LYS A 463 -16.84 22.35 12.40
CA LYS A 463 -16.60 23.77 12.68
C LYS A 463 -15.56 24.38 11.75
#